data_aabfbeaabdda46cb921aee21cb1163f2
#
_entry.id   aabfbeaabdda46cb921aee21cb1163f2
#
_cell.length_a   1.000
_cell.length_b   1.000
_cell.length_c   1.000
_cell.angle_alpha   90.00
_cell.angle_beta   90.00
_cell.angle_gamma   90.00
#
_symmetry.space_group_name_H-M   'P 1'
#
loop_
_entity.id
_entity.type
_entity.pdbx_description
1 polymer ?
#
loop_
_entity_poly.entity_id
_entity_poly.type
_entity_poly.pdbx_seq_one_letter_code
_entity_poly.pdbx_strand_id
1 'polypeptide(L)'
;MTVIANPHFMRTKIMRYPIWIIGLGLGLTLITASTAIAVDPVPVTQNSKVAWSQVVNDRFDGNLVYDKNFDGNGTFVFVSRWSPQDIRATYTEYRSEVVDYKTVWRSKWITENGKRREVQYRDREPIYRKYQTERSPKAIKFAINNQVYTYEQGAVSAELAAALASAPSENMIIRLVWENGTTTDTEIGKGTVAAWKTVFKSSTQVGKTNL
;
A
#
# COMPACT_ATOMS: atom_id res chain seq x y z
N MET A 1 -15.22 -87.27 27.70
CA MET A 1 -16.65 -87.02 27.44
C MET A 1 -16.69 -86.02 26.27
N THR A 2 -17.00 -86.53 25.09
CA THR A 2 -16.86 -85.91 23.79
C THR A 2 -18.24 -85.39 23.38
N VAL A 3 -18.32 -84.11 23.00
CA VAL A 3 -19.52 -83.58 22.36
C VAL A 3 -19.11 -82.92 21.05
N ILE A 4 -19.63 -83.52 19.99
CA ILE A 4 -19.51 -83.15 18.60
C ILE A 4 -20.61 -82.11 18.30
N ALA A 5 -20.33 -80.96 17.68
CA ALA A 5 -21.32 -80.04 17.16
C ALA A 5 -21.07 -79.74 15.67
N ASN A 6 -22.14 -79.92 14.93
CA ASN A 6 -22.31 -79.88 13.46
C ASN A 6 -22.09 -78.51 12.81
N PRO A 7 -21.57 -78.42 11.60
CA PRO A 7 -21.51 -77.16 10.86
C PRO A 7 -22.76 -76.97 9.99
N HIS A 8 -23.49 -75.89 10.23
CA HIS A 8 -24.56 -75.41 9.36
C HIS A 8 -23.98 -74.70 8.16
N PHE A 9 -24.26 -75.22 7.01
CA PHE A 9 -23.96 -74.66 5.69
C PHE A 9 -24.94 -73.53 5.40
N MET A 10 -24.49 -72.27 5.47
CA MET A 10 -25.27 -71.13 4.99
C MET A 10 -24.92 -70.78 3.53
N ARG A 11 -25.95 -71.01 2.69
CA ARG A 11 -25.94 -70.60 1.26
C ARG A 11 -25.97 -69.10 1.18
N THR A 12 -24.89 -68.44 0.68
CA THR A 12 -24.84 -67.04 0.38
C THR A 12 -25.52 -66.80 -0.98
N LYS A 13 -26.59 -66.02 -0.96
CA LYS A 13 -27.38 -65.59 -2.11
C LYS A 13 -26.64 -64.39 -2.74
N ILE A 14 -26.07 -64.57 -3.90
CA ILE A 14 -25.40 -63.50 -4.64
C ILE A 14 -26.47 -62.58 -5.24
N MET A 15 -26.69 -61.43 -4.64
CA MET A 15 -27.47 -60.32 -5.20
C MET A 15 -26.62 -59.56 -6.22
N ARG A 16 -27.00 -59.66 -7.48
CA ARG A 16 -26.44 -58.84 -8.56
C ARG A 16 -27.08 -57.45 -8.49
N TYR A 17 -26.34 -56.42 -8.09
CA TYR A 17 -26.73 -55.01 -8.21
C TYR A 17 -26.32 -54.47 -9.57
N PRO A 18 -27.18 -53.70 -10.28
CA PRO A 18 -26.80 -53.04 -11.50
C PRO A 18 -25.86 -51.89 -11.17
N ILE A 19 -24.71 -51.85 -11.84
CA ILE A 19 -23.72 -50.77 -11.77
C ILE A 19 -24.30 -49.57 -12.51
N TRP A 20 -24.78 -48.57 -11.76
CA TRP A 20 -25.05 -47.24 -12.30
C TRP A 20 -23.72 -46.51 -12.41
N ILE A 21 -23.26 -46.27 -13.65
CA ILE A 21 -22.10 -45.43 -13.93
C ILE A 21 -22.52 -43.99 -13.65
N ILE A 22 -22.21 -43.47 -12.48
CA ILE A 22 -22.30 -42.05 -12.17
C ILE A 22 -21.10 -41.38 -12.85
N GLY A 23 -21.34 -40.71 -13.99
CA GLY A 23 -20.36 -39.88 -14.64
C GLY A 23 -19.96 -38.72 -13.69
N LEU A 24 -18.77 -38.78 -13.11
CA LEU A 24 -18.17 -37.66 -12.42
C LEU A 24 -17.76 -36.65 -13.49
N GLY A 25 -18.62 -35.64 -13.73
CA GLY A 25 -18.24 -34.44 -14.44
C GLY A 25 -17.23 -33.66 -13.61
N LEU A 26 -15.94 -33.74 -13.98
CA LEU A 26 -14.90 -32.85 -13.49
C LEU A 26 -15.20 -31.45 -14.04
N GLY A 27 -15.99 -30.69 -13.28
CA GLY A 27 -16.15 -29.26 -13.48
C GLY A 27 -14.82 -28.56 -13.20
N LEU A 28 -14.05 -28.25 -14.26
CA LEU A 28 -12.90 -27.36 -14.16
C LEU A 28 -13.44 -25.97 -13.83
N THR A 29 -13.52 -25.61 -12.55
CA THR A 29 -13.72 -24.24 -12.13
C THR A 29 -12.43 -23.49 -12.46
N LEU A 30 -12.44 -22.76 -13.57
CA LEU A 30 -11.45 -21.73 -13.87
C LEU A 30 -11.58 -20.68 -12.76
N ILE A 31 -10.71 -20.75 -11.76
CA ILE A 31 -10.48 -19.67 -10.81
C ILE A 31 -9.78 -18.57 -11.62
N THR A 32 -10.57 -17.65 -12.19
CA THR A 32 -10.01 -16.39 -12.68
C THR A 32 -9.46 -15.66 -11.46
N ALA A 33 -8.15 -15.72 -11.24
CA ALA A 33 -7.48 -14.83 -10.32
C ALA A 33 -7.81 -13.40 -10.79
N SER A 34 -8.69 -12.71 -10.05
CA SER A 34 -8.86 -11.27 -10.22
C SER A 34 -7.50 -10.66 -9.94
N THR A 35 -6.85 -10.14 -10.99
CA THR A 35 -5.69 -9.28 -10.80
C THR A 35 -6.15 -8.14 -9.91
N ALA A 36 -5.57 -8.03 -8.71
CA ALA A 36 -5.87 -6.94 -7.81
C ALA A 36 -5.57 -5.63 -8.55
N ILE A 37 -6.61 -4.84 -8.78
CA ILE A 37 -6.49 -3.50 -9.35
C ILE A 37 -5.86 -2.65 -8.27
N ALA A 38 -4.71 -2.07 -8.55
CA ALA A 38 -3.97 -1.22 -7.61
C ALA A 38 -3.38 -0.01 -8.34
N VAL A 39 -3.19 1.06 -7.61
CA VAL A 39 -2.44 2.23 -8.10
C VAL A 39 -1.00 1.82 -8.34
N ASP A 40 -0.48 2.08 -9.53
CA ASP A 40 0.91 1.75 -9.86
C ASP A 40 1.91 2.45 -8.94
N PRO A 41 3.04 1.82 -8.61
CA PRO A 41 4.11 2.47 -7.86
C PRO A 41 4.70 3.64 -8.64
N VAL A 42 5.12 4.69 -7.94
CA VAL A 42 5.80 5.82 -8.55
C VAL A 42 7.21 5.41 -9.02
N PRO A 43 7.69 5.88 -10.20
CA PRO A 43 8.99 5.47 -10.75
C PRO A 43 10.21 6.13 -10.10
N VAL A 44 10.00 7.00 -9.12
CA VAL A 44 11.05 7.75 -8.41
C VAL A 44 10.96 7.52 -6.91
N THR A 45 12.07 7.63 -6.21
CA THR A 45 12.14 7.52 -4.76
C THR A 45 12.16 8.91 -4.11
N GLN A 46 11.98 8.96 -2.79
CA GLN A 46 12.11 10.20 -2.00
C GLN A 46 13.45 10.94 -2.18
N ASN A 47 14.52 10.21 -2.54
CA ASN A 47 15.87 10.76 -2.71
C ASN A 47 16.18 11.13 -4.16
N SER A 48 15.26 10.91 -5.08
CA SER A 48 15.44 11.26 -6.49
C SER A 48 15.53 12.77 -6.66
N LYS A 49 16.42 13.21 -7.56
CA LYS A 49 16.59 14.63 -7.92
C LYS A 49 15.52 15.02 -8.96
N VAL A 50 14.31 15.28 -8.50
CA VAL A 50 13.18 15.73 -9.33
C VAL A 50 12.69 17.09 -8.86
N ALA A 51 11.97 17.80 -9.70
CA ALA A 51 11.34 19.07 -9.36
C ALA A 51 10.04 18.81 -8.58
N TRP A 52 10.17 18.66 -7.25
CA TRP A 52 9.01 18.40 -6.38
C TRP A 52 8.02 19.58 -6.42
N SER A 53 6.73 19.24 -6.50
CA SER A 53 5.60 20.18 -6.54
C SER A 53 5.66 21.22 -7.67
N GLN A 54 6.40 20.92 -8.74
CA GLN A 54 6.51 21.75 -9.93
C GLN A 54 6.06 20.97 -11.16
N VAL A 55 5.41 21.64 -12.10
CA VAL A 55 5.04 21.04 -13.37
C VAL A 55 6.28 20.75 -14.19
N VAL A 56 6.41 19.50 -14.61
CA VAL A 56 7.44 19.05 -15.55
C VAL A 56 6.74 18.68 -16.86
N ASN A 57 7.26 19.14 -17.97
CA ASN A 57 6.79 18.71 -19.29
C ASN A 57 7.62 17.51 -19.74
N ASP A 58 7.01 16.33 -19.72
CA ASP A 58 7.60 15.10 -20.24
C ASP A 58 7.21 14.92 -21.71
N ARG A 59 8.15 14.42 -22.52
CA ARG A 59 7.93 14.24 -23.96
C ARG A 59 6.85 13.21 -24.27
N PHE A 60 6.68 12.20 -23.42
CA PHE A 60 5.77 11.08 -23.62
C PHE A 60 4.48 11.21 -22.81
N ASP A 61 4.62 11.68 -21.55
CA ASP A 61 3.51 11.75 -20.60
C ASP A 61 2.88 13.16 -20.52
N GLY A 62 3.44 14.14 -21.25
CA GLY A 62 2.97 15.53 -21.22
C GLY A 62 3.27 16.23 -19.89
N ASN A 63 2.36 17.07 -19.43
CA ASN A 63 2.54 17.75 -18.17
C ASN A 63 2.30 16.80 -16.99
N LEU A 64 3.24 16.75 -16.07
CA LEU A 64 3.14 15.97 -14.85
C LEU A 64 3.73 16.73 -13.65
N VAL A 65 3.39 16.28 -12.44
CA VAL A 65 3.97 16.79 -11.20
C VAL A 65 4.28 15.64 -10.24
N TYR A 66 5.43 15.73 -9.55
CA TYR A 66 5.80 14.84 -8.46
C TYR A 66 5.53 15.52 -7.13
N ASP A 67 5.02 14.76 -6.16
CA ASP A 67 4.82 15.20 -4.79
C ASP A 67 5.50 14.25 -3.81
N LYS A 68 5.89 14.81 -2.66
CA LYS A 68 6.49 14.05 -1.58
C LYS A 68 5.97 14.60 -0.25
N ASN A 69 5.36 13.72 0.53
CA ASN A 69 4.93 13.99 1.90
C ASN A 69 5.61 13.05 2.89
N PHE A 70 5.89 13.52 4.10
CA PHE A 70 6.49 12.75 5.18
C PHE A 70 6.12 13.37 6.53
N ASP A 71 6.13 12.57 7.58
CA ASP A 71 5.98 13.09 8.93
C ASP A 71 7.31 13.59 9.51
N GLY A 72 7.23 14.48 10.49
CA GLY A 72 8.40 15.01 11.19
C GLY A 72 9.18 13.96 11.99
N ASN A 73 8.58 12.79 12.25
CA ASN A 73 9.17 11.70 13.01
C ASN A 73 9.90 10.68 12.13
N GLY A 74 9.73 10.77 10.80
CA GLY A 74 10.35 9.84 9.83
C GLY A 74 9.75 8.45 9.90
N THR A 75 8.45 8.31 10.24
CA THR A 75 7.76 7.01 10.28
C THR A 75 7.21 6.61 8.94
N PHE A 76 6.98 7.56 8.05
CA PHE A 76 6.58 7.27 6.67
C PHE A 76 7.11 8.33 5.69
N VAL A 77 7.12 7.93 4.41
CA VAL A 77 7.23 8.81 3.25
C VAL A 77 6.22 8.36 2.21
N PHE A 78 5.45 9.30 1.71
CA PHE A 78 4.55 9.11 0.58
C PHE A 78 5.10 9.88 -0.62
N VAL A 79 5.31 9.19 -1.74
CA VAL A 79 5.74 9.77 -3.00
C VAL A 79 4.67 9.51 -4.04
N SER A 80 4.31 10.52 -4.81
CA SER A 80 3.31 10.40 -5.87
C SER A 80 3.70 11.14 -7.14
N ARG A 81 3.19 10.66 -8.28
CA ARG A 81 3.28 11.28 -9.60
C ARG A 81 1.87 11.45 -10.16
N TRP A 82 1.61 12.62 -10.70
CA TRP A 82 0.29 13.03 -11.20
C TRP A 82 0.41 13.41 -12.65
N SER A 83 -0.30 12.71 -13.53
CA SER A 83 -0.43 13.02 -14.95
C SER A 83 -1.85 12.71 -15.43
N PRO A 84 -2.30 13.20 -16.61
CA PRO A 84 -3.59 12.80 -17.18
C PRO A 84 -3.68 11.32 -17.51
N GLN A 85 -2.55 10.67 -17.78
CA GLN A 85 -2.47 9.26 -18.15
C GLN A 85 -2.60 8.33 -16.95
N ASP A 86 -2.05 8.74 -15.80
CA ASP A 86 -2.09 7.96 -14.57
C ASP A 86 -1.77 8.79 -13.33
N ILE A 87 -2.17 8.27 -12.17
CA ILE A 87 -1.65 8.68 -10.88
C ILE A 87 -0.89 7.48 -10.32
N ARG A 88 0.38 7.67 -9.97
CA ARG A 88 1.24 6.65 -9.34
C ARG A 88 1.59 7.05 -7.93
N ALA A 89 1.66 6.07 -7.04
CA ALA A 89 1.91 6.35 -5.64
C ALA A 89 2.64 5.21 -4.94
N THR A 90 3.61 5.56 -4.10
CA THR A 90 4.32 4.64 -3.21
C THR A 90 4.31 5.21 -1.79
N TYR A 91 3.87 4.39 -0.85
CA TYR A 91 3.92 4.69 0.58
C TYR A 91 4.97 3.81 1.23
N THR A 92 5.99 4.44 1.79
CA THR A 92 7.09 3.77 2.49
C THR A 92 6.91 3.98 3.98
N GLU A 93 6.79 2.90 4.72
CA GLU A 93 6.70 2.90 6.19
C GLU A 93 8.04 2.47 6.78
N TYR A 94 8.50 3.21 7.79
CA TYR A 94 9.73 2.92 8.53
C TYR A 94 9.39 2.51 9.94
N ARG A 95 9.95 1.37 10.36
CA ARG A 95 9.83 0.85 11.72
C ARG A 95 11.19 0.64 12.32
N SER A 96 11.30 0.85 13.62
CA SER A 96 12.53 0.62 14.38
C SER A 96 12.21 -0.28 15.56
N GLU A 97 12.87 -1.43 15.64
CA GLU A 97 12.68 -2.41 16.71
C GLU A 97 13.97 -2.62 17.47
N VAL A 98 13.88 -2.73 18.78
CA VAL A 98 15.02 -3.13 19.62
C VAL A 98 15.28 -4.62 19.39
N VAL A 99 16.45 -4.95 18.87
CA VAL A 99 16.84 -6.34 18.56
C VAL A 99 17.83 -6.91 19.56
N ASP A 100 18.55 -6.03 20.29
CA ASP A 100 19.56 -6.43 21.28
C ASP A 100 19.91 -5.24 22.18
N TYR A 101 20.80 -5.46 23.16
CA TYR A 101 21.36 -4.45 24.03
C TYR A 101 22.87 -4.61 24.09
N LYS A 102 23.61 -3.51 23.91
CA LYS A 102 25.06 -3.45 24.19
C LYS A 102 25.31 -2.87 25.57
N THR A 103 26.29 -3.39 26.26
CA THR A 103 26.81 -2.82 27.51
C THR A 103 27.73 -1.65 27.18
N VAL A 104 27.44 -0.50 27.73
CA VAL A 104 28.27 0.71 27.62
C VAL A 104 28.74 1.17 29.00
N TRP A 105 29.93 1.73 29.05
CA TRP A 105 30.40 2.39 30.28
C TRP A 105 30.01 3.85 30.24
N ARG A 106 29.35 4.30 31.29
CA ARG A 106 28.99 5.72 31.50
C ARG A 106 29.61 6.20 32.79
N SER A 107 29.87 7.49 32.90
CA SER A 107 30.30 8.14 34.14
C SER A 107 29.20 9.08 34.66
N LYS A 108 29.12 9.18 35.97
CA LYS A 108 28.32 10.15 36.68
C LYS A 108 29.03 10.72 37.87
N TRP A 109 28.80 11.98 38.18
CA TRP A 109 29.28 12.61 39.36
C TRP A 109 28.41 12.27 40.56
N ILE A 110 29.00 11.75 41.63
CA ILE A 110 28.32 11.54 42.90
C ILE A 110 28.99 12.39 43.98
N THR A 111 28.20 12.81 45.00
CA THR A 111 28.75 13.48 46.21
C THR A 111 28.67 12.49 47.34
N GLU A 112 29.82 12.19 47.90
CA GLU A 112 29.96 11.29 49.05
C GLU A 112 30.82 11.97 50.09
N ASN A 113 30.33 12.08 51.31
CA ASN A 113 31.00 12.79 52.43
C ASN A 113 31.44 14.24 52.06
N GLY A 114 30.57 14.98 51.33
CA GLY A 114 30.82 16.34 50.89
C GLY A 114 31.84 16.50 49.75
N LYS A 115 32.43 15.41 49.26
CA LYS A 115 33.35 15.43 48.12
C LYS A 115 32.70 14.88 46.87
N ARG A 116 32.90 15.59 45.75
CA ARG A 116 32.42 15.14 44.43
C ARG A 116 33.47 14.15 43.87
N ARG A 117 33.01 13.00 43.38
CA ARG A 117 33.87 12.05 42.63
C ARG A 117 33.10 11.52 41.41
N GLU A 118 33.83 11.23 40.35
CA GLU A 118 33.34 10.56 39.18
C GLU A 118 33.29 9.05 39.41
N VAL A 119 32.17 8.43 39.10
CA VAL A 119 31.98 6.98 39.21
C VAL A 119 31.55 6.43 37.85
N GLN A 120 32.27 5.42 37.41
CA GLN A 120 31.86 4.67 36.21
C GLN A 120 30.86 3.59 36.57
N TYR A 121 29.83 3.43 35.73
CA TYR A 121 28.85 2.38 35.86
C TYR A 121 28.54 1.75 34.51
N ARG A 122 28.09 0.51 34.54
CA ARG A 122 27.60 -0.18 33.34
C ARG A 122 26.16 0.20 33.09
N ASP A 123 25.86 0.52 31.82
CA ASP A 123 24.54 0.81 31.32
C ASP A 123 24.21 -0.10 30.12
N ARG A 124 22.94 -0.27 29.83
CA ARG A 124 22.48 -1.06 28.68
C ARG A 124 21.84 -0.14 27.67
N GLU A 125 22.46 -0.05 26.49
CA GLU A 125 21.97 0.77 25.38
C GLU A 125 21.32 -0.13 24.33
N PRO A 126 20.05 0.14 23.94
CA PRO A 126 19.37 -0.69 22.97
C PRO A 126 20.02 -0.59 21.59
N ILE A 127 20.09 -1.72 20.90
CA ILE A 127 20.47 -1.82 19.49
C ILE A 127 19.20 -1.89 18.67
N TYR A 128 19.02 -0.93 17.77
CA TYR A 128 17.84 -0.86 16.92
C TYR A 128 18.14 -1.44 15.54
N ARG A 129 17.16 -2.20 15.00
CA ARG A 129 17.10 -2.57 13.59
C ARG A 129 16.00 -1.76 12.94
N LYS A 130 16.32 -1.13 11.80
CA LYS A 130 15.36 -0.40 10.99
C LYS A 130 14.81 -1.31 9.91
N TYR A 131 13.50 -1.27 9.72
CA TYR A 131 12.78 -1.96 8.66
C TYR A 131 12.09 -0.92 7.78
N GLN A 132 12.03 -1.22 6.50
CA GLN A 132 11.33 -0.43 5.50
C GLN A 132 10.35 -1.34 4.77
N THR A 133 9.11 -0.89 4.63
CA THR A 133 8.08 -1.58 3.86
C THR A 133 7.50 -0.60 2.85
N GLU A 134 7.55 -0.96 1.58
CA GLU A 134 6.97 -0.19 0.49
C GLU A 134 5.69 -0.86 0.01
N ARG A 135 4.67 -0.05 -0.26
CA ARG A 135 3.39 -0.50 -0.79
C ARG A 135 2.72 0.59 -1.60
N SER A 136 1.94 0.19 -2.61
CA SER A 136 1.05 1.07 -3.34
C SER A 136 -0.39 0.89 -2.84
N PRO A 137 -1.21 1.96 -2.79
CA PRO A 137 -2.61 1.82 -2.40
C PRO A 137 -3.39 1.08 -3.50
N LYS A 138 -4.44 0.37 -3.11
CA LYS A 138 -5.43 -0.17 -4.04
C LYS A 138 -6.21 0.93 -4.74
N ALA A 139 -6.55 1.98 -3.99
CA ALA A 139 -7.25 3.14 -4.51
C ALA A 139 -6.87 4.40 -3.74
N ILE A 140 -7.08 5.55 -4.38
CA ILE A 140 -6.96 6.88 -3.76
C ILE A 140 -8.32 7.57 -3.81
N LYS A 141 -8.79 8.07 -2.67
CA LYS A 141 -10.05 8.84 -2.58
C LYS A 141 -9.75 10.31 -2.33
N PHE A 142 -10.50 11.14 -3.02
CA PHE A 142 -10.44 12.60 -2.96
C PHE A 142 -11.78 13.15 -2.51
N ALA A 143 -11.78 14.10 -1.60
CA ALA A 143 -12.96 14.88 -1.24
C ALA A 143 -12.77 16.31 -1.77
N ILE A 144 -13.41 16.64 -2.88
CA ILE A 144 -13.28 17.93 -3.57
C ILE A 144 -14.68 18.51 -3.78
N ASN A 145 -14.93 19.75 -3.32
CA ASN A 145 -16.22 20.45 -3.50
C ASN A 145 -17.43 19.60 -3.04
N ASN A 146 -17.34 18.97 -1.87
CA ASN A 146 -18.36 18.08 -1.28
C ASN A 146 -18.69 16.82 -2.11
N GLN A 147 -17.84 16.47 -3.07
CA GLN A 147 -17.93 15.22 -3.84
C GLN A 147 -16.73 14.32 -3.54
N VAL A 148 -16.96 13.00 -3.55
CA VAL A 148 -15.91 12.01 -3.35
C VAL A 148 -15.61 11.34 -4.69
N TYR A 149 -14.36 11.41 -5.09
CA TYR A 149 -13.83 10.75 -6.28
C TYR A 149 -12.94 9.60 -5.85
N THR A 150 -12.91 8.53 -6.64
CA THR A 150 -12.02 7.38 -6.40
C THR A 150 -11.19 7.14 -7.66
N TYR A 151 -9.88 7.00 -7.47
CA TYR A 151 -8.94 6.59 -8.50
C TYR A 151 -8.34 5.24 -8.12
N GLU A 152 -8.29 4.30 -9.06
CA GLU A 152 -7.71 2.98 -8.89
C GLU A 152 -6.49 2.77 -9.81
N GLN A 153 -6.68 2.92 -11.13
CA GLN A 153 -5.60 2.78 -12.12
C GLN A 153 -5.97 3.41 -13.47
N GLY A 154 -4.96 3.50 -14.36
CA GLY A 154 -5.12 3.95 -15.75
C GLY A 154 -5.34 5.44 -15.89
N ALA A 155 -5.93 5.87 -16.99
CA ALA A 155 -6.14 7.26 -17.28
C ALA A 155 -7.10 7.91 -16.26
N VAL A 156 -6.75 9.13 -15.84
CA VAL A 156 -7.59 9.92 -14.93
C VAL A 156 -8.89 10.28 -15.65
N SER A 157 -10.03 9.95 -15.05
CA SER A 157 -11.33 10.26 -15.67
C SER A 157 -11.52 11.76 -15.85
N ALA A 158 -12.28 12.15 -16.88
CA ALA A 158 -12.52 13.56 -17.17
C ALA A 158 -13.13 14.32 -15.98
N GLU A 159 -13.98 13.65 -15.20
CA GLU A 159 -14.62 14.20 -14.00
C GLU A 159 -13.59 14.45 -12.90
N LEU A 160 -12.75 13.47 -12.60
CA LEU A 160 -11.68 13.61 -11.60
C LEU A 160 -10.66 14.65 -12.06
N ALA A 161 -10.26 14.64 -13.33
CA ALA A 161 -9.34 15.63 -13.89
C ALA A 161 -9.87 17.06 -13.72
N ALA A 162 -11.16 17.30 -14.04
CA ALA A 162 -11.82 18.58 -13.84
C ALA A 162 -11.87 18.99 -12.36
N ALA A 163 -12.18 18.04 -11.47
CA ALA A 163 -12.18 18.29 -10.03
C ALA A 163 -10.79 18.68 -9.52
N LEU A 164 -9.73 17.92 -9.87
CA LEU A 164 -8.35 18.21 -9.51
C LEU A 164 -7.90 19.57 -10.06
N ALA A 165 -8.24 19.89 -11.32
CA ALA A 165 -7.90 21.18 -11.93
C ALA A 165 -8.60 22.37 -11.26
N SER A 166 -9.77 22.17 -10.64
CA SER A 166 -10.55 23.20 -9.94
C SER A 166 -10.31 23.25 -8.43
N ALA A 167 -9.51 22.35 -7.90
CA ALA A 167 -9.23 22.27 -6.47
C ALA A 167 -8.60 23.57 -5.93
N PRO A 168 -8.98 24.05 -4.74
CA PRO A 168 -8.32 25.17 -4.08
C PRO A 168 -6.82 24.92 -3.94
N SER A 169 -5.98 25.96 -4.15
CA SER A 169 -4.50 25.85 -4.08
C SER A 169 -4.03 25.89 -2.61
N GLU A 170 -4.43 24.90 -1.83
CA GLU A 170 -4.08 24.66 -0.41
C GLU A 170 -3.71 23.20 -0.21
N ASN A 171 -3.18 22.88 0.98
CA ASN A 171 -2.89 21.49 1.30
C ASN A 171 -4.18 20.66 1.26
N MET A 172 -4.12 19.48 0.66
CA MET A 172 -5.29 18.63 0.51
C MET A 172 -5.05 17.26 1.15
N ILE A 173 -5.97 16.85 2.02
CA ILE A 173 -5.97 15.48 2.56
C ILE A 173 -6.59 14.54 1.53
N ILE A 174 -5.90 13.47 1.22
CA ILE A 174 -6.37 12.35 0.42
C ILE A 174 -6.40 11.09 1.27
N ARG A 175 -7.22 10.12 0.87
CA ARG A 175 -7.34 8.83 1.57
C ARG A 175 -6.82 7.70 0.70
N LEU A 176 -5.78 7.04 1.18
CA LEU A 176 -5.23 5.82 0.60
C LEU A 176 -6.07 4.64 1.10
N VAL A 177 -6.53 3.79 0.20
CA VAL A 177 -7.24 2.55 0.51
C VAL A 177 -6.31 1.38 0.24
N TRP A 178 -6.13 0.49 1.21
CA TRP A 178 -5.24 -0.66 1.09
C TRP A 178 -5.99 -1.91 0.64
N GLU A 179 -5.27 -2.93 0.15
CA GLU A 179 -5.82 -4.22 -0.28
C GLU A 179 -6.68 -4.91 0.80
N ASN A 180 -6.32 -4.76 2.06
CA ASN A 180 -7.06 -5.32 3.19
C ASN A 180 -8.29 -4.48 3.61
N GLY A 181 -8.63 -3.43 2.86
CA GLY A 181 -9.75 -2.53 3.13
C GLY A 181 -9.48 -1.45 4.20
N THR A 182 -8.33 -1.47 4.85
CA THR A 182 -7.95 -0.38 5.76
C THR A 182 -7.60 0.89 5.00
N THR A 183 -7.59 2.03 5.67
CA THR A 183 -7.29 3.33 5.05
C THR A 183 -6.22 4.09 5.82
N THR A 184 -5.51 4.97 5.11
CA THR A 184 -4.56 5.93 5.67
C THR A 184 -4.80 7.28 5.02
N ASP A 185 -4.97 8.32 5.82
CA ASP A 185 -5.06 9.68 5.30
C ASP A 185 -3.64 10.27 5.20
N THR A 186 -3.36 10.94 4.09
CA THR A 186 -2.09 11.64 3.85
C THR A 186 -2.36 12.98 3.19
N GLU A 187 -1.42 13.90 3.26
CA GLU A 187 -1.55 15.24 2.73
C GLU A 187 -0.79 15.40 1.41
N ILE A 188 -1.39 16.11 0.46
CA ILE A 188 -0.74 16.62 -0.73
C ILE A 188 -0.45 18.09 -0.52
N GLY A 189 0.81 18.49 -0.76
CA GLY A 189 1.23 19.86 -0.54
C GLY A 189 0.59 20.85 -1.51
N LYS A 190 0.30 22.07 -1.04
CA LYS A 190 -0.34 23.14 -1.81
C LYS A 190 0.33 23.43 -3.17
N GLY A 191 1.64 23.23 -3.28
CA GLY A 191 2.38 23.40 -4.53
C GLY A 191 1.94 22.41 -5.60
N THR A 192 1.75 21.13 -5.22
CA THR A 192 1.26 20.07 -6.10
C THR A 192 -0.20 20.30 -6.46
N VAL A 193 -1.04 20.67 -5.48
CA VAL A 193 -2.46 21.02 -5.74
C VAL A 193 -2.57 22.19 -6.72
N ALA A 194 -1.74 23.21 -6.58
CA ALA A 194 -1.70 24.33 -7.53
C ALA A 194 -1.23 23.87 -8.93
N ALA A 195 -0.27 22.93 -9.02
CA ALA A 195 0.23 22.39 -10.28
C ALA A 195 -0.82 21.57 -11.04
N TRP A 196 -1.78 20.93 -10.35
CA TRP A 196 -2.86 20.16 -10.96
C TRP A 196 -3.69 21.00 -11.96
N LYS A 197 -3.83 22.30 -11.72
CA LYS A 197 -4.49 23.23 -12.69
C LYS A 197 -3.86 23.19 -14.07
N THR A 198 -2.54 23.03 -14.13
CA THR A 198 -1.80 22.95 -15.40
C THR A 198 -1.79 21.52 -15.93
N VAL A 199 -1.54 20.53 -15.06
CA VAL A 199 -1.46 19.11 -15.43
C VAL A 199 -2.78 18.62 -16.03
N PHE A 200 -3.92 18.92 -15.41
CA PHE A 200 -5.22 18.38 -15.81
C PHE A 200 -6.04 19.29 -16.74
N LYS A 201 -5.72 20.59 -16.88
CA LYS A 201 -6.41 21.45 -17.86
C LYS A 201 -6.22 21.01 -19.30
N SER A 202 -5.08 20.43 -19.65
CA SER A 202 -4.75 20.02 -21.02
C SER A 202 -5.58 18.85 -21.51
N SER A 203 -6.14 18.02 -20.63
CA SER A 203 -6.95 16.85 -21.01
C SER A 203 -8.37 17.17 -21.49
N THR A 204 -8.88 18.36 -21.16
CA THR A 204 -10.25 18.77 -21.53
C THR A 204 -10.37 19.22 -22.99
N GLN A 205 -9.26 19.49 -23.68
CA GLN A 205 -9.25 20.02 -25.07
C GLN A 205 -9.20 18.93 -26.15
N VAL A 206 -8.81 17.68 -25.87
CA VAL A 206 -8.65 16.63 -26.89
C VAL A 206 -9.99 16.06 -27.37
N GLY A 207 -11.09 16.29 -26.66
CA GLY A 207 -12.42 15.77 -27.00
C GLY A 207 -13.27 16.62 -27.94
N LYS A 208 -12.78 17.79 -28.42
CA LYS A 208 -13.59 18.74 -29.20
C LYS A 208 -13.17 18.98 -30.65
N THR A 209 -12.23 18.24 -31.19
CA THR A 209 -11.85 18.39 -32.58
C THR A 209 -12.05 17.10 -33.31
N ASN A 210 -13.28 16.83 -33.74
CA ASN A 210 -13.67 16.06 -34.93
C ASN A 210 -15.20 15.87 -34.93
N LEU A 211 -15.89 16.87 -35.46
CA LEU A 211 -17.18 16.72 -36.20
C LEU A 211 -17.12 17.61 -37.41
#